data_2e91d3741c898bc50a42459ee376c64f
#
_entry.id   2e91d3741c898bc50a42459ee376c64f
#
_cell.length_a   1.000
_cell.length_b   1.000
_cell.length_c   1.000
_cell.angle_alpha   90.00
_cell.angle_beta   90.00
_cell.angle_gamma   90.00
#
_symmetry.space_group_name_H-M   'P 1'
#
loop_
_entity.id
_entity.type
_entity.pdbx_description
1 polymer ?
#
loop_
_entity_poly.entity_id
_entity_poly.type
_entity_poly.pdbx_seq_one_letter_code
_entity_poly.pdbx_strand_id
1 'polypeptide(L)'
;MKKIVKYIMTDILRSKIMIIYTIVLLATSFTLFSLEDNANKGLLSLLNIILIIVPLFSLLFSTIYIYNSAEFIELLVSQPLQRKSIWQSFSIGLAISLSLAFIIGIGIPVLIFQFNTIGFILIIVGTLLSIIFVAIALWAAVQIRDKAKGIGMAILLWMYFSLLFDGFILFLLFQFAD
;
A
#
# COMPACT_ATOMS: atom_id res chain seq x y z
N MET A 1 -13.37 -18.53 -6.48
CA MET A 1 -12.34 -17.49 -6.49
C MET A 1 -12.89 -16.10 -6.83
N LYS A 2 -13.43 -15.82 -8.01
CA LYS A 2 -13.93 -14.50 -8.41
C LYS A 2 -14.96 -13.86 -7.42
N LYS A 3 -15.89 -14.64 -6.86
CA LYS A 3 -16.89 -14.16 -5.89
C LYS A 3 -16.26 -13.70 -4.58
N ILE A 4 -15.25 -14.45 -4.08
CA ILE A 4 -14.52 -14.11 -2.83
C ILE A 4 -13.72 -12.83 -3.02
N VAL A 5 -12.96 -12.72 -4.13
CA VAL A 5 -12.21 -11.48 -4.47
C VAL A 5 -13.14 -10.28 -4.54
N LYS A 6 -14.29 -10.40 -5.24
CA LYS A 6 -15.27 -9.32 -5.35
C LYS A 6 -15.81 -8.90 -3.98
N TYR A 7 -16.11 -9.87 -3.12
CA TYR A 7 -16.60 -9.59 -1.75
C TYR A 7 -15.54 -8.81 -0.95
N ILE A 8 -14.32 -9.33 -0.88
CA ILE A 8 -13.19 -8.69 -0.17
C ILE A 8 -12.97 -7.26 -0.70
N MET A 9 -12.90 -7.11 -2.02
CA MET A 9 -12.70 -5.80 -2.65
C MET A 9 -13.82 -4.80 -2.28
N THR A 10 -15.07 -5.24 -2.32
CA THR A 10 -16.22 -4.38 -2.00
C THR A 10 -16.22 -4.01 -0.50
N ASP A 11 -15.89 -4.94 0.37
CA ASP A 11 -15.79 -4.73 1.82
C ASP A 11 -14.70 -3.71 2.15
N ILE A 12 -13.51 -3.87 1.58
CA ILE A 12 -12.38 -2.96 1.77
C ILE A 12 -12.71 -1.56 1.26
N LEU A 13 -13.21 -1.42 0.03
CA LEU A 13 -13.51 -0.12 -0.57
C LEU A 13 -14.62 0.66 0.16
N ARG A 14 -15.52 -0.05 0.85
CA ARG A 14 -16.57 0.56 1.69
C ARG A 14 -16.10 0.88 3.11
N SER A 15 -14.94 0.40 3.52
CA SER A 15 -14.41 0.66 4.85
C SER A 15 -14.10 2.15 5.03
N LYS A 16 -14.48 2.71 6.21
CA LYS A 16 -14.20 4.11 6.55
C LYS A 16 -12.70 4.44 6.48
N ILE A 17 -11.86 3.49 6.88
CA ILE A 17 -10.39 3.66 6.90
C ILE A 17 -9.86 3.83 5.48
N MET A 18 -10.38 3.05 4.53
CA MET A 18 -9.96 3.14 3.12
C MET A 18 -10.39 4.46 2.48
N ILE A 19 -11.60 4.92 2.78
CA ILE A 19 -12.11 6.21 2.31
C ILE A 19 -11.25 7.36 2.86
N ILE A 20 -10.95 7.34 4.18
CA ILE A 20 -10.08 8.34 4.81
C ILE A 20 -8.69 8.34 4.15
N TYR A 21 -8.10 7.17 3.94
CA TYR A 21 -6.81 7.04 3.26
C TYR A 21 -6.81 7.68 1.87
N THR A 22 -7.83 7.37 1.07
CA THR A 22 -7.98 7.94 -0.28
C THR A 22 -8.11 9.47 -0.23
N ILE A 23 -8.93 9.99 0.71
CA ILE A 23 -9.11 11.45 0.89
C ILE A 23 -7.81 12.12 1.34
N VAL A 24 -7.08 11.51 2.28
CA VAL A 24 -5.78 12.05 2.74
C VAL A 24 -4.78 12.12 1.59
N LEU A 25 -4.65 11.05 0.80
CA LEU A 25 -3.78 11.04 -0.38
C LEU A 25 -4.19 12.10 -1.41
N LEU A 26 -5.48 12.26 -1.63
CA LEU A 26 -6.02 13.25 -2.55
C LEU A 26 -5.75 14.68 -2.06
N ALA A 27 -6.01 14.95 -0.78
CA ALA A 27 -5.75 16.25 -0.17
C ALA A 27 -4.25 16.60 -0.21
N THR A 28 -3.36 15.67 0.17
CA THR A 28 -1.91 15.89 0.13
C THR A 28 -1.41 16.16 -1.29
N SER A 29 -1.90 15.41 -2.29
CA SER A 29 -1.54 15.64 -3.69
C SER A 29 -1.95 17.02 -4.18
N PHE A 30 -3.21 17.42 -3.95
CA PHE A 30 -3.69 18.75 -4.35
C PHE A 30 -2.94 19.85 -3.64
N THR A 31 -2.68 19.72 -2.34
CA THR A 31 -1.95 20.72 -1.57
C THR A 31 -0.53 20.92 -2.11
N LEU A 32 0.19 19.82 -2.39
CA LEU A 32 1.55 19.92 -2.93
C LEU A 32 1.60 20.59 -4.30
N PHE A 33 0.71 20.22 -5.21
CA PHE A 33 0.67 20.89 -6.53
C PHE A 33 0.20 22.34 -6.47
N SER A 34 -0.56 22.73 -5.44
CA SER A 34 -0.99 24.13 -5.25
C SER A 34 0.07 25.01 -4.59
N LEU A 35 0.97 24.44 -3.79
CA LEU A 35 2.02 25.16 -3.07
C LEU A 35 3.32 25.30 -3.88
N GLU A 36 3.58 24.39 -4.78
CA GLU A 36 4.82 24.38 -5.57
C GLU A 36 4.65 25.13 -6.89
N ASP A 37 5.43 26.18 -7.09
CA ASP A 37 5.44 26.97 -8.34
C ASP A 37 5.91 26.16 -9.56
N ASN A 38 6.61 25.04 -9.35
CA ASN A 38 7.14 24.15 -10.37
C ASN A 38 6.56 22.74 -10.19
N ALA A 39 5.77 22.28 -11.15
CA ALA A 39 5.13 20.99 -11.11
C ALA A 39 6.12 19.79 -10.96
N ASN A 40 7.37 19.93 -11.43
CA ASN A 40 8.42 18.93 -11.23
C ASN A 40 8.88 18.84 -9.76
N LYS A 41 8.93 19.96 -9.04
CA LYS A 41 9.21 19.95 -7.58
C LYS A 41 8.06 19.31 -6.82
N GLY A 42 6.82 19.60 -7.21
CA GLY A 42 5.64 18.96 -6.66
C GLY A 42 5.66 17.44 -6.80
N LEU A 43 6.11 16.91 -7.96
CA LEU A 43 6.28 15.46 -8.16
C LEU A 43 7.36 14.86 -7.25
N LEU A 44 8.48 15.54 -7.04
CA LEU A 44 9.55 15.06 -6.15
C LEU A 44 9.09 15.04 -4.69
N SER A 45 8.42 16.10 -4.23
CA SER A 45 7.84 16.17 -2.89
C SER A 45 6.80 15.06 -2.69
N LEU A 46 5.97 14.82 -3.69
CA LEU A 46 4.95 13.78 -3.68
C LEU A 46 5.58 12.37 -3.67
N LEU A 47 6.67 12.15 -4.41
CA LEU A 47 7.43 10.89 -4.40
C LEU A 47 7.93 10.54 -3.00
N ASN A 48 8.50 11.50 -2.26
CA ASN A 48 8.97 11.29 -0.89
C ASN A 48 7.82 10.87 0.03
N ILE A 49 6.66 11.51 -0.10
CA ILE A 49 5.46 11.15 0.68
C ILE A 49 4.96 9.75 0.32
N ILE A 50 4.94 9.39 -0.97
CA ILE A 50 4.55 8.06 -1.44
C ILE A 50 5.43 6.98 -0.83
N LEU A 51 6.75 7.18 -0.84
CA LEU A 51 7.71 6.20 -0.32
C LEU A 51 7.54 5.90 1.17
N ILE A 52 6.99 6.83 1.94
CA ILE A 52 6.75 6.67 3.38
C ILE A 52 5.32 6.19 3.67
N ILE A 53 4.31 6.88 3.13
CA ILE A 53 2.90 6.66 3.49
C ILE A 53 2.36 5.38 2.86
N VAL A 54 2.66 5.11 1.59
CA VAL A 54 2.10 3.95 0.88
C VAL A 54 2.56 2.62 1.49
N PRO A 55 3.86 2.40 1.77
CA PRO A 55 4.30 1.20 2.48
C PRO A 55 3.69 1.06 3.87
N LEU A 56 3.67 2.14 4.66
CA LEU A 56 3.10 2.14 6.00
C LEU A 56 1.64 1.68 5.98
N PHE A 57 0.85 2.36 5.16
CA PHE A 57 -0.58 2.07 5.10
C PHE A 57 -0.85 0.68 4.54
N SER A 58 -0.15 0.27 3.47
CA SER A 58 -0.32 -1.04 2.86
C SER A 58 0.03 -2.18 3.82
N LEU A 59 1.13 -2.06 4.59
CA LEU A 59 1.51 -3.05 5.61
C LEU A 59 0.49 -3.10 6.74
N LEU A 60 0.19 -1.95 7.37
CA LEU A 60 -0.68 -1.91 8.53
C LEU A 60 -2.11 -2.32 8.19
N PHE A 61 -2.68 -1.74 7.14
CA PHE A 61 -4.05 -2.01 6.75
C PHE A 61 -4.24 -3.49 6.39
N SER A 62 -3.35 -4.04 5.56
CA SER A 62 -3.45 -5.45 5.15
C SER A 62 -3.29 -6.40 6.33
N THR A 63 -2.35 -6.13 7.23
CA THR A 63 -2.15 -6.92 8.44
C THR A 63 -3.39 -6.90 9.33
N ILE A 64 -3.92 -5.70 9.64
CA ILE A 64 -5.12 -5.55 10.46
C ILE A 64 -6.33 -6.20 9.81
N TYR A 65 -6.50 -6.04 8.49
CA TYR A 65 -7.62 -6.63 7.75
C TYR A 65 -7.62 -8.15 7.82
N ILE A 66 -6.46 -8.80 7.68
CA ILE A 66 -6.34 -10.26 7.78
C ILE A 66 -6.72 -10.76 9.17
N TYR A 67 -6.20 -10.13 10.24
CA TYR A 67 -6.55 -10.53 11.60
C TYR A 67 -8.02 -10.29 11.93
N ASN A 68 -8.62 -9.22 11.45
CA ASN A 68 -10.05 -8.97 11.62
C ASN A 68 -10.92 -9.93 10.80
N SER A 69 -10.39 -10.52 9.73
CA SER A 69 -11.06 -11.49 8.87
C SER A 69 -10.81 -12.94 9.30
N ALA A 70 -10.21 -13.20 10.48
CA ALA A 70 -9.84 -14.55 10.90
C ALA A 70 -11.03 -15.51 10.93
N GLU A 71 -12.16 -15.10 11.52
CA GLU A 71 -13.40 -15.90 11.56
C GLU A 71 -13.94 -16.19 10.15
N PHE A 72 -13.89 -15.21 9.26
CA PHE A 72 -14.29 -15.39 7.87
C PHE A 72 -13.35 -16.36 7.11
N ILE A 73 -12.06 -16.30 7.40
CA ILE A 73 -11.07 -17.25 6.85
C ILE A 73 -11.35 -18.67 7.35
N GLU A 74 -11.64 -18.85 8.63
CA GLU A 74 -12.02 -20.16 9.21
C GLU A 74 -13.27 -20.73 8.56
N LEU A 75 -14.29 -19.91 8.34
CA LEU A 75 -15.51 -20.30 7.63
C LEU A 75 -15.21 -20.72 6.18
N LEU A 76 -14.30 -20.05 5.50
CA LEU A 76 -13.90 -20.43 4.14
C LEU A 76 -13.10 -21.73 4.11
N VAL A 77 -12.26 -21.97 5.11
CA VAL A 77 -11.44 -23.19 5.23
C VAL A 77 -12.30 -24.42 5.55
N SER A 78 -13.43 -24.25 6.24
CA SER A 78 -14.38 -25.35 6.49
C SER A 78 -15.18 -25.77 5.25
N GLN A 79 -15.19 -24.95 4.20
CA GLN A 79 -15.78 -25.28 2.92
C GLN A 79 -14.81 -26.11 2.06
N PRO A 80 -15.28 -26.87 1.05
CA PRO A 80 -14.42 -27.65 0.16
C PRO A 80 -13.64 -26.76 -0.84
N LEU A 81 -12.92 -25.76 -0.31
CA LEU A 81 -12.11 -24.82 -1.06
C LEU A 81 -10.61 -25.09 -0.82
N GLN A 82 -9.82 -24.93 -1.86
CA GLN A 82 -8.37 -25.02 -1.72
C GLN A 82 -7.81 -23.85 -0.93
N ARG A 83 -7.04 -24.09 0.11
CA ARG A 83 -6.39 -23.04 0.94
C ARG A 83 -5.63 -22.01 0.10
N LYS A 84 -4.93 -22.47 -0.96
CA LYS A 84 -4.24 -21.59 -1.91
C LYS A 84 -5.19 -20.57 -2.56
N SER A 85 -6.39 -21.00 -2.94
CA SER A 85 -7.41 -20.13 -3.56
C SER A 85 -7.92 -19.06 -2.60
N ILE A 86 -8.03 -19.37 -1.30
CA ILE A 86 -8.44 -18.42 -0.27
C ILE A 86 -7.37 -17.32 -0.13
N TRP A 87 -6.10 -17.69 0.08
CA TRP A 87 -4.99 -16.75 0.21
C TRP A 87 -4.79 -15.89 -1.02
N GLN A 88 -4.87 -16.45 -2.21
CA GLN A 88 -4.83 -15.69 -3.46
C GLN A 88 -5.98 -14.69 -3.56
N SER A 89 -7.19 -15.06 -3.10
CA SER A 89 -8.32 -14.14 -3.12
C SER A 89 -8.12 -12.96 -2.18
N PHE A 90 -7.54 -13.15 -1.00
CA PHE A 90 -7.19 -12.08 -0.08
C PHE A 90 -6.09 -11.18 -0.66
N SER A 91 -5.02 -11.79 -1.20
CA SER A 91 -3.93 -11.05 -1.83
C SER A 91 -4.41 -10.16 -2.97
N ILE A 92 -5.17 -10.72 -3.89
CA ILE A 92 -5.70 -10.00 -5.05
C ILE A 92 -6.70 -8.93 -4.61
N GLY A 93 -7.60 -9.25 -3.69
CA GLY A 93 -8.60 -8.30 -3.18
C GLY A 93 -7.96 -7.08 -2.52
N LEU A 94 -6.98 -7.29 -1.63
CA LEU A 94 -6.23 -6.23 -0.96
C LEU A 94 -5.40 -5.42 -1.96
N ALA A 95 -4.63 -6.08 -2.83
CA ALA A 95 -3.79 -5.42 -3.82
C ALA A 95 -4.60 -4.52 -4.76
N ILE A 96 -5.71 -5.01 -5.31
CA ILE A 96 -6.57 -4.20 -6.19
C ILE A 96 -7.18 -3.03 -5.42
N SER A 97 -7.70 -3.24 -4.21
CA SER A 97 -8.35 -2.18 -3.44
C SER A 97 -7.40 -1.05 -3.07
N LEU A 98 -6.19 -1.38 -2.60
CA LEU A 98 -5.17 -0.40 -2.25
C LEU A 98 -4.61 0.32 -3.49
N SER A 99 -4.40 -0.41 -4.59
CA SER A 99 -3.99 0.19 -5.85
C SER A 99 -5.04 1.16 -6.40
N LEU A 100 -6.32 0.82 -6.32
CA LEU A 100 -7.40 1.72 -6.74
C LEU A 100 -7.46 2.99 -5.87
N ALA A 101 -7.34 2.85 -4.55
CA ALA A 101 -7.29 4.01 -3.66
C ALA A 101 -6.09 4.92 -3.95
N PHE A 102 -4.92 4.34 -4.23
CA PHE A 102 -3.73 5.07 -4.63
C PHE A 102 -3.93 5.80 -5.97
N ILE A 103 -4.47 5.12 -6.98
CA ILE A 103 -4.74 5.72 -8.30
C ILE A 103 -5.74 6.87 -8.17
N ILE A 104 -6.78 6.73 -7.37
CA ILE A 104 -7.75 7.81 -7.14
C ILE A 104 -7.11 8.95 -6.35
N GLY A 105 -6.38 8.64 -5.26
CA GLY A 105 -5.81 9.64 -4.36
C GLY A 105 -4.62 10.41 -4.95
N ILE A 106 -3.75 9.76 -5.69
CA ILE A 106 -2.53 10.34 -6.26
C ILE A 106 -2.56 10.35 -7.78
N GLY A 107 -3.00 9.26 -8.40
CA GLY A 107 -2.97 9.13 -9.86
C GLY A 107 -3.80 10.20 -10.56
N ILE A 108 -5.02 10.48 -10.10
CA ILE A 108 -5.89 11.50 -10.71
C ILE A 108 -5.26 12.90 -10.61
N PRO A 109 -4.82 13.41 -9.44
CA PRO A 109 -4.13 14.69 -9.37
C PRO A 109 -2.88 14.78 -10.24
N VAL A 110 -2.03 13.74 -10.25
CA VAL A 110 -0.83 13.71 -11.09
C VAL A 110 -1.18 13.83 -12.57
N LEU A 111 -2.22 13.14 -13.04
CA LEU A 111 -2.68 13.24 -14.43
C LEU A 111 -3.27 14.61 -14.78
N ILE A 112 -3.87 15.31 -13.81
CA ILE A 112 -4.45 16.65 -14.03
C ILE A 112 -3.35 17.72 -14.09
N PHE A 113 -2.39 17.69 -13.15
CA PHE A 113 -1.37 18.73 -13.01
C PHE A 113 -0.10 18.46 -13.82
N GLN A 114 0.24 17.20 -14.07
CA GLN A 114 1.49 16.81 -14.73
C GLN A 114 1.28 15.59 -15.65
N PHE A 115 0.66 15.82 -16.79
CA PHE A 115 0.50 14.79 -17.81
C PHE A 115 1.81 14.61 -18.60
N ASN A 116 2.83 14.01 -17.96
CA ASN A 116 4.10 13.71 -18.60
C ASN A 116 4.60 12.29 -18.23
N THR A 117 5.67 11.85 -18.87
CA THR A 117 6.27 10.52 -18.69
C THR A 117 6.67 10.27 -17.23
N ILE A 118 7.15 11.28 -16.50
CA ILE A 118 7.61 11.16 -15.11
C ILE A 118 6.40 10.91 -14.19
N GLY A 119 5.29 11.64 -14.38
CA GLY A 119 4.05 11.41 -13.64
C GLY A 119 3.49 10.00 -13.86
N PHE A 120 3.56 9.49 -15.09
CA PHE A 120 3.12 8.12 -15.40
C PHE A 120 3.98 7.06 -14.70
N ILE A 121 5.31 7.23 -14.71
CA ILE A 121 6.24 6.35 -14.00
C ILE A 121 5.93 6.35 -12.49
N LEU A 122 5.68 7.52 -11.90
CA LEU A 122 5.35 7.64 -10.48
C LEU A 122 4.08 6.86 -10.11
N ILE A 123 3.03 6.92 -10.95
CA ILE A 123 1.79 6.16 -10.74
C ILE A 123 2.07 4.64 -10.80
N ILE A 124 2.84 4.19 -11.78
CA ILE A 124 3.20 2.77 -11.92
C ILE A 124 4.02 2.31 -10.71
N VAL A 125 5.05 3.05 -10.33
CA VAL A 125 5.92 2.70 -9.20
C VAL A 125 5.11 2.66 -7.89
N GLY A 126 4.26 3.64 -7.63
CA GLY A 126 3.45 3.67 -6.40
C GLY A 126 2.40 2.55 -6.34
N THR A 127 1.81 2.16 -7.48
CA THR A 127 0.90 1.00 -7.52
C THR A 127 1.65 -0.31 -7.29
N LEU A 128 2.83 -0.49 -7.90
CA LEU A 128 3.69 -1.65 -7.65
C LEU A 128 4.13 -1.71 -6.19
N LEU A 129 4.50 -0.57 -5.61
CA LEU A 129 4.87 -0.46 -4.20
C LEU A 129 3.71 -0.95 -3.30
N SER A 130 2.48 -0.51 -3.53
CA SER A 130 1.30 -0.98 -2.80
C SER A 130 1.15 -2.51 -2.88
N ILE A 131 1.29 -3.09 -4.07
CA ILE A 131 1.16 -4.55 -4.29
C ILE A 131 2.26 -5.33 -3.53
N ILE A 132 3.51 -4.87 -3.60
CA ILE A 132 4.64 -5.51 -2.93
C ILE A 132 4.44 -5.50 -1.41
N PHE A 133 4.05 -4.37 -0.83
CA PHE A 133 3.86 -4.26 0.61
C PHE A 133 2.61 -5.01 1.11
N VAL A 134 1.58 -5.16 0.30
CA VAL A 134 0.47 -6.10 0.56
C VAL A 134 0.98 -7.54 0.64
N ALA A 135 1.82 -7.96 -0.29
CA ALA A 135 2.37 -9.33 -0.29
C ALA A 135 3.25 -9.59 0.94
N ILE A 136 4.08 -8.61 1.34
CA ILE A 136 4.91 -8.68 2.55
C ILE A 136 4.02 -8.76 3.81
N ALA A 137 2.95 -7.94 3.89
CA ALA A 137 2.01 -7.95 5.00
C ALA A 137 1.31 -9.33 5.15
N LEU A 138 0.87 -9.89 4.04
CA LEU A 138 0.27 -11.23 4.02
C LEU A 138 1.24 -12.30 4.50
N TRP A 139 2.48 -12.26 4.02
CA TRP A 139 3.52 -13.19 4.42
C TRP A 139 3.80 -13.08 5.94
N ALA A 140 3.94 -11.87 6.46
CA ALA A 140 4.18 -11.63 7.88
C ALA A 140 3.00 -12.07 8.76
N ALA A 141 1.76 -11.78 8.34
CA ALA A 141 0.55 -12.14 9.07
C ALA A 141 0.34 -13.67 9.20
N VAL A 142 0.80 -14.46 8.22
CA VAL A 142 0.76 -15.93 8.29
C VAL A 142 1.74 -16.49 9.32
N GLN A 143 2.87 -15.84 9.52
CA GLN A 143 3.91 -16.30 10.46
C GLN A 143 3.55 -16.06 11.93
N ILE A 144 2.73 -15.05 12.20
CA ILE A 144 2.42 -14.59 13.55
C ILE A 144 0.92 -14.80 13.81
N ARG A 145 0.59 -15.57 14.86
CA ARG A 145 -0.82 -15.82 15.22
C ARG A 145 -1.45 -14.69 16.04
N ASP A 146 -0.65 -13.98 16.79
CA ASP A 146 -1.10 -12.91 17.68
C ASP A 146 -1.22 -11.59 16.93
N LYS A 147 -2.42 -10.95 17.02
CA LYS A 147 -2.74 -9.70 16.32
C LYS A 147 -1.80 -8.56 16.73
N ALA A 148 -1.51 -8.40 18.03
CA ALA A 148 -0.68 -7.31 18.52
C ALA A 148 0.78 -7.46 18.04
N LYS A 149 1.31 -8.69 18.11
CA LYS A 149 2.64 -9.00 17.58
C LYS A 149 2.72 -8.83 16.07
N GLY A 150 1.66 -9.19 15.34
CA GLY A 150 1.59 -9.02 13.89
C GLY A 150 1.60 -7.55 13.47
N ILE A 151 0.84 -6.69 14.17
CA ILE A 151 0.86 -5.25 13.93
C ILE A 151 2.24 -4.66 14.27
N GLY A 152 2.84 -5.07 15.40
CA GLY A 152 4.20 -4.68 15.76
C GLY A 152 5.23 -5.05 14.68
N MET A 153 5.13 -6.27 14.14
CA MET A 153 6.01 -6.72 13.04
C MET A 153 5.81 -5.89 11.76
N ALA A 154 4.58 -5.51 11.44
CA ALA A 154 4.29 -4.65 10.29
C ALA A 154 4.96 -3.27 10.43
N ILE A 155 4.92 -2.67 11.63
CA ILE A 155 5.60 -1.40 11.93
C ILE A 155 7.13 -1.56 11.82
N LEU A 156 7.70 -2.63 12.38
CA LEU A 156 9.13 -2.89 12.29
C LEU A 156 9.59 -3.08 10.83
N LEU A 157 8.82 -3.81 10.02
CA LEU A 157 9.11 -3.98 8.60
C LEU A 157 9.05 -2.64 7.85
N TRP A 158 8.05 -1.80 8.16
CA TRP A 158 7.98 -0.47 7.58
C TRP A 158 9.19 0.38 7.96
N MET A 159 9.56 0.41 9.24
CA MET A 159 10.75 1.16 9.70
C MET A 159 12.03 0.65 9.02
N TYR A 160 12.14 -0.66 8.86
CA TYR A 160 13.29 -1.27 8.17
C TYR A 160 13.40 -0.78 6.72
N PHE A 161 12.31 -0.86 5.96
CA PHE A 161 12.34 -0.47 4.55
C PHE A 161 12.39 1.05 4.34
N SER A 162 11.72 1.85 5.17
CA SER A 162 11.66 3.31 4.99
C SER A 162 12.85 4.06 5.57
N LEU A 163 13.52 3.55 6.60
CA LEU A 163 14.61 4.27 7.29
C LEU A 163 15.96 3.62 7.08
N LEU A 164 16.07 2.30 7.33
CA LEU A 164 17.36 1.62 7.28
C LEU A 164 17.82 1.39 5.83
N PHE A 165 16.90 1.08 4.93
CA PHE A 165 17.25 0.83 3.53
C PHE A 165 17.72 2.10 2.84
N ASP A 166 17.00 3.22 3.05
CA ASP A 166 17.41 4.53 2.50
C ASP A 166 18.74 5.01 3.09
N GLY A 167 18.92 4.86 4.41
CA GLY A 167 20.18 5.19 5.08
C GLY A 167 21.37 4.35 4.57
N PHE A 168 21.14 3.08 4.29
CA PHE A 168 22.15 2.19 3.75
C PHE A 168 22.55 2.55 2.31
N ILE A 169 21.58 2.91 1.47
CA ILE A 169 21.84 3.39 0.12
C ILE A 169 22.64 4.69 0.15
N LEU A 170 22.27 5.65 1.00
CA LEU A 170 23.03 6.90 1.17
C LEU A 170 24.46 6.62 1.61
N PHE A 171 24.67 5.73 2.59
CA PHE A 171 26.01 5.33 3.04
C PHE A 171 26.85 4.76 1.91
N LEU A 172 26.29 3.85 1.09
CA LEU A 172 26.97 3.29 -0.08
C LEU A 172 27.32 4.37 -1.11
N LEU A 173 26.40 5.28 -1.39
CA LEU A 173 26.64 6.38 -2.33
C LEU A 173 27.80 7.26 -1.88
N PHE A 174 27.89 7.58 -0.59
CA PHE A 174 29.03 8.35 -0.05
C PHE A 174 30.33 7.59 -0.10
N GLN A 175 30.30 6.26 0.10
CA GLN A 175 31.51 5.45 0.09
C GLN A 175 32.09 5.23 -1.33
N PHE A 176 31.25 5.26 -2.36
CA PHE A 176 31.66 5.06 -3.75
C PHE A 176 31.66 6.35 -4.59
N ALA A 177 31.38 7.51 -3.98
CA ALA A 177 31.44 8.81 -4.64
C ALA A 177 32.84 9.48 -4.63
N ASP A 178 33.81 8.88 -3.93
CA ASP A 178 35.24 9.20 -3.97
C ASP A 178 35.95 8.30 -5.00
#